data_3b7872bec655ce232383822f66605d58
#
_entry.id   3b7872bec655ce232383822f66605d58
#
_cell.length_a   1.000
_cell.length_b   1.000
_cell.length_c   1.000
_cell.angle_alpha   90.00
_cell.angle_beta   90.00
_cell.angle_gamma   90.00
#
_symmetry.space_group_name_H-M   'P 1'
#
loop_
_entity.id
_entity.type
_entity.pdbx_description
1 polymer ?
#
loop_
_entity_poly.entity_id
_entity_poly.type
_entity_poly.pdbx_seq_one_letter_code
_entity_poly.pdbx_strand_id
1 'polypeptide(L)'
;DQVQGYLTKVDKSIIDFKHEENQFDDFIKEILLPHRQSEHGPFISKSDVNGDGLEDVYVGGARDQSGSLFVQTTDGKYSKSSQATFLKDRAHEDMNATFFDADGDKDMDLYVVSGSGEFYQGNSRLLRDRLYLNDGKGNYSRAAADALPNDQAGGSKALPSDIDGDGDQDLIIINRNVPGEYPKGAKSFIYINEGGRFVNDTKNVSTVFYETSQMLTDGVMIDIDQNGFEDLVVVGEWMSPKIFMNDGGEFEEEELDMDNLKGW
;
A
#
# COMPACT_ATOMS: atom_id res chain seq x y z
N ASP A 1 -1.81 27.19 33.82
CA ASP A 1 -2.11 25.75 33.75
C ASP A 1 -1.32 25.15 32.59
N GLN A 2 -0.31 24.32 32.88
CA GLN A 2 0.39 23.55 31.88
C GLN A 2 -0.56 22.42 31.43
N VAL A 3 -0.96 22.42 30.19
CA VAL A 3 -1.67 21.28 29.59
C VAL A 3 -0.70 20.11 29.60
N GLN A 4 -0.94 19.15 30.48
CA GLN A 4 -0.17 17.91 30.50
C GLN A 4 -0.51 17.13 29.23
N GLY A 5 0.46 17.03 28.33
CA GLY A 5 0.27 16.28 27.08
C GLY A 5 0.01 14.80 27.36
N TYR A 6 -0.94 14.20 26.64
CA TYR A 6 -1.25 12.76 26.73
C TYR A 6 -0.15 11.87 26.14
N LEU A 7 0.80 12.46 25.41
CA LEU A 7 1.91 11.77 24.78
C LEU A 7 3.23 12.24 25.42
N THR A 8 4.08 11.29 25.76
CA THR A 8 5.43 11.54 26.26
C THR A 8 6.43 11.02 25.24
N LYS A 9 7.43 11.85 24.89
CA LYS A 9 8.52 11.42 24.04
C LYS A 9 9.31 10.32 24.73
N VAL A 10 9.54 9.21 24.03
CA VAL A 10 10.38 8.11 24.51
C VAL A 10 11.83 8.46 24.24
N ASP A 11 12.68 8.40 25.29
CA ASP A 11 14.10 8.76 25.18
C ASP A 11 14.94 7.77 24.38
N LYS A 12 14.45 6.54 24.20
CA LYS A 12 15.09 5.51 23.40
C LYS A 12 14.10 4.97 22.38
N SER A 13 14.53 4.83 21.13
CA SER A 13 13.77 4.10 20.12
C SER A 13 13.58 2.65 20.57
N ILE A 14 12.33 2.18 20.57
CA ILE A 14 11.99 0.78 20.81
C ILE A 14 12.23 -0.07 19.56
N ILE A 15 12.32 0.58 18.39
CA ILE A 15 12.67 -0.01 17.09
C ILE A 15 13.95 0.66 16.61
N ASP A 16 15.00 -0.13 16.41
CA ASP A 16 16.28 0.36 15.89
C ASP A 16 16.25 0.36 14.36
N PHE A 17 15.64 1.41 13.81
CA PHE A 17 15.57 1.66 12.38
C PHE A 17 15.87 3.12 12.08
N LYS A 18 16.73 3.35 11.12
CA LYS A 18 16.97 4.66 10.54
C LYS A 18 16.64 4.61 9.06
N HIS A 19 15.63 5.35 8.66
CA HIS A 19 15.31 5.52 7.24
C HIS A 19 16.38 6.38 6.58
N GLU A 20 16.88 5.93 5.44
CA GLU A 20 17.94 6.61 4.70
C GLU A 20 17.52 6.77 3.24
N GLU A 21 17.18 7.99 2.87
CA GLU A 21 16.87 8.35 1.49
C GLU A 21 18.15 8.48 0.66
N ASN A 22 18.07 8.13 -0.61
CA ASN A 22 19.11 8.44 -1.57
C ASN A 22 19.01 9.91 -2.01
N GLN A 23 20.10 10.43 -2.58
CA GLN A 23 20.10 11.79 -3.10
C GLN A 23 19.44 11.83 -4.48
N PHE A 24 18.27 12.44 -4.55
CA PHE A 24 17.52 12.66 -5.76
C PHE A 24 16.90 14.07 -5.77
N ASP A 25 16.84 14.72 -6.92
CA ASP A 25 16.19 16.02 -7.09
C ASP A 25 15.01 15.90 -8.05
N ASP A 26 13.83 15.72 -7.49
CA ASP A 26 12.56 15.62 -8.21
C ASP A 26 12.32 16.79 -9.17
N PHE A 27 12.71 18.00 -8.75
CA PHE A 27 12.40 19.23 -9.48
C PHE A 27 13.22 19.42 -10.76
N ILE A 28 14.31 18.67 -10.96
CA ILE A 28 15.03 18.69 -12.24
C ILE A 28 14.14 18.19 -13.38
N LYS A 29 13.30 17.19 -13.10
CA LYS A 29 12.44 16.57 -14.10
C LYS A 29 11.00 17.08 -14.03
N GLU A 30 10.48 17.25 -12.83
CA GLU A 30 9.08 17.59 -12.57
C GLU A 30 8.96 18.93 -11.84
N ILE A 31 9.19 20.01 -12.59
CA ILE A 31 9.25 21.39 -12.04
C ILE A 31 7.94 21.88 -11.44
N LEU A 32 6.83 21.20 -11.68
CA LEU A 32 5.49 21.57 -11.16
C LEU A 32 5.15 20.86 -9.85
N LEU A 33 6.00 19.96 -9.37
CA LEU A 33 5.75 19.28 -8.09
C LEU A 33 5.66 20.30 -6.94
N PRO A 34 4.62 20.19 -6.09
CA PRO A 34 4.50 21.05 -4.91
C PRO A 34 5.48 20.67 -3.79
N HIS A 35 5.93 19.43 -3.75
CA HIS A 35 6.88 18.87 -2.79
C HIS A 35 7.60 17.67 -3.40
N ARG A 36 8.70 17.24 -2.79
CA ARG A 36 9.44 16.05 -3.21
C ARG A 36 8.57 14.79 -3.11
N GLN A 37 8.70 13.92 -4.08
CA GLN A 37 8.03 12.61 -4.12
C GLN A 37 8.98 11.44 -3.91
N SER A 38 10.27 11.68 -4.01
CA SER A 38 11.31 10.70 -3.74
C SER A 38 11.62 10.52 -2.24
N GLU A 39 11.00 11.29 -1.36
CA GLU A 39 11.26 11.25 0.09
C GLU A 39 9.95 11.01 0.86
N HIS A 40 9.14 10.06 0.43
CA HIS A 40 7.82 9.73 1.02
C HIS A 40 7.88 8.56 1.99
N GLY A 41 8.84 8.40 2.79
CA GLY A 41 8.95 7.28 3.73
C GLY A 41 9.28 7.71 5.15
N PRO A 42 9.48 6.73 6.04
CA PRO A 42 9.13 5.33 5.89
C PRO A 42 7.64 5.06 6.13
N PHE A 43 7.09 4.07 5.44
CA PHE A 43 5.76 3.53 5.72
C PHE A 43 5.86 2.41 6.75
N ILE A 44 4.82 2.28 7.58
CA ILE A 44 4.79 1.31 8.68
C ILE A 44 3.50 0.52 8.60
N SER A 45 3.61 -0.80 8.69
CA SER A 45 2.48 -1.72 8.85
C SER A 45 2.71 -2.63 10.04
N LYS A 46 1.63 -3.15 10.65
CA LYS A 46 1.70 -4.01 11.82
C LYS A 46 0.76 -5.20 11.70
N SER A 47 1.18 -6.33 12.22
CA SER A 47 0.38 -7.54 12.38
C SER A 47 1.11 -8.52 13.30
N ASP A 48 0.40 -9.49 13.86
CA ASP A 48 1.00 -10.68 14.46
C ASP A 48 1.42 -11.63 13.33
N VAL A 49 2.71 -11.66 13.00
CA VAL A 49 3.20 -12.44 11.86
C VAL A 49 3.68 -13.84 12.24
N ASN A 50 3.73 -14.15 13.54
CA ASN A 50 4.25 -15.42 14.04
C ASN A 50 3.27 -16.20 14.93
N GLY A 51 2.05 -15.65 15.13
CA GLY A 51 0.98 -16.26 15.90
C GLY A 51 1.19 -16.26 17.41
N ASP A 52 2.03 -15.34 17.93
CA ASP A 52 2.31 -15.26 19.38
C ASP A 52 1.40 -14.30 20.15
N GLY A 53 0.50 -13.61 19.45
CA GLY A 53 -0.46 -12.64 19.99
C GLY A 53 0.10 -11.24 20.21
N LEU A 54 1.33 -10.96 19.77
CA LEU A 54 1.94 -9.64 19.83
C LEU A 54 1.98 -9.00 18.44
N GLU A 55 1.89 -7.66 18.38
CA GLU A 55 1.94 -6.94 17.12
C GLU A 55 3.39 -6.72 16.66
N ASP A 56 3.76 -7.34 15.57
CA ASP A 56 5.03 -7.12 14.88
C ASP A 56 4.92 -5.93 13.92
N VAL A 57 6.05 -5.38 13.51
CA VAL A 57 6.09 -4.16 12.71
C VAL A 57 6.98 -4.34 11.48
N TYR A 58 6.42 -4.08 10.31
CA TYR A 58 7.19 -3.88 9.09
C TYR A 58 7.42 -2.38 8.87
N VAL A 59 8.66 -2.01 8.57
CA VAL A 59 9.06 -0.66 8.20
C VAL A 59 9.63 -0.70 6.78
N GLY A 60 8.99 0.05 5.89
CA GLY A 60 9.40 0.14 4.49
C GLY A 60 10.76 0.81 4.31
N GLY A 61 11.49 0.40 3.29
CA GLY A 61 12.77 0.97 2.91
C GLY A 61 12.65 1.97 1.76
N ALA A 62 13.55 2.95 1.71
CA ALA A 62 13.79 3.76 0.54
C ALA A 62 14.56 2.97 -0.52
N ARG A 63 14.75 3.55 -1.70
CA ARG A 63 15.58 2.95 -2.74
C ARG A 63 16.98 2.61 -2.21
N ASP A 64 17.44 1.40 -2.52
CA ASP A 64 18.68 0.78 -2.05
C ASP A 64 18.74 0.47 -0.54
N GLN A 65 17.67 0.76 0.21
CA GLN A 65 17.46 0.32 1.59
C GLN A 65 16.36 -0.74 1.61
N SER A 66 16.63 -1.92 2.16
CA SER A 66 15.58 -2.94 2.28
C SER A 66 14.59 -2.61 3.39
N GLY A 67 13.31 -2.91 3.16
CA GLY A 67 12.34 -2.96 4.24
C GLY A 67 12.79 -3.89 5.38
N SER A 68 12.27 -3.69 6.57
CA SER A 68 12.69 -4.39 7.78
C SER A 68 11.50 -4.83 8.62
N LEU A 69 11.49 -6.09 9.00
CA LEU A 69 10.52 -6.66 9.93
C LEU A 69 11.11 -6.65 11.35
N PHE A 70 10.32 -6.20 12.31
CA PHE A 70 10.64 -6.18 13.72
C PHE A 70 9.60 -6.99 14.48
N VAL A 71 10.05 -8.06 15.12
CA VAL A 71 9.21 -8.97 15.90
C VAL A 71 9.17 -8.49 17.35
N GLN A 72 7.97 -8.33 17.88
CA GLN A 72 7.76 -7.93 19.26
C GLN A 72 8.05 -9.10 20.20
N THR A 73 8.64 -8.80 21.34
CA THR A 73 8.93 -9.78 22.40
C THR A 73 8.06 -9.50 23.64
N THR A 74 7.84 -10.52 24.46
CA THR A 74 6.96 -10.44 25.64
C THR A 74 7.37 -9.37 26.67
N ASP A 75 8.58 -8.84 26.60
CA ASP A 75 9.05 -7.71 27.43
C ASP A 75 8.80 -6.34 26.76
N GLY A 76 8.03 -6.32 25.65
CA GLY A 76 7.62 -5.11 24.94
C GLY A 76 8.72 -4.48 24.09
N LYS A 77 9.80 -5.23 23.80
CA LYS A 77 10.84 -4.79 22.87
C LYS A 77 10.63 -5.39 21.49
N TYR A 78 11.37 -4.86 20.54
CA TYR A 78 11.36 -5.34 19.17
C TYR A 78 12.74 -5.85 18.76
N SER A 79 12.75 -6.99 18.10
CA SER A 79 13.96 -7.61 17.54
C SER A 79 13.87 -7.64 16.03
N LYS A 80 14.89 -7.10 15.35
CA LYS A 80 14.92 -7.12 13.87
C LYS A 80 15.03 -8.55 13.37
N SER A 81 14.06 -8.97 12.55
CA SER A 81 14.08 -10.25 11.85
C SER A 81 14.95 -10.14 10.59
N SER A 82 15.81 -11.14 10.37
CA SER A 82 16.70 -11.19 9.21
C SER A 82 15.98 -11.84 8.03
N GLN A 83 15.48 -11.04 7.09
CA GLN A 83 14.76 -11.50 5.90
C GLN A 83 15.61 -11.34 4.64
N ALA A 84 16.22 -12.43 4.19
CA ALA A 84 17.06 -12.42 2.99
C ALA A 84 16.27 -12.06 1.71
N THR A 85 14.96 -12.30 1.70
CA THR A 85 14.09 -11.98 0.58
C THR A 85 13.92 -10.47 0.41
N PHE A 86 13.71 -9.73 1.51
CA PHE A 86 13.60 -8.26 1.45
C PHE A 86 14.90 -7.61 0.97
N LEU A 87 16.05 -8.15 1.40
CA LEU A 87 17.35 -7.64 0.97
C LEU A 87 17.58 -7.78 -0.55
N LYS A 88 17.04 -8.83 -1.19
CA LYS A 88 17.12 -9.00 -2.64
C LYS A 88 16.35 -7.93 -3.40
N ASP A 89 15.26 -7.44 -2.81
CA ASP A 89 14.36 -6.47 -3.41
C ASP A 89 14.65 -5.01 -3.02
N ARG A 90 15.77 -4.75 -2.34
CA ARG A 90 16.15 -3.42 -1.83
C ARG A 90 16.25 -2.30 -2.88
N ALA A 91 16.31 -2.65 -4.17
CA ALA A 91 16.36 -1.67 -5.25
C ALA A 91 15.00 -0.98 -5.49
N HIS A 92 13.92 -1.56 -4.99
CA HIS A 92 12.60 -0.93 -4.99
C HIS A 92 12.53 0.15 -3.90
N GLU A 93 11.53 1.01 -4.01
CA GLU A 93 11.12 1.92 -2.96
C GLU A 93 9.74 1.51 -2.46
N ASP A 94 9.60 1.40 -1.14
CA ASP A 94 8.38 0.95 -0.47
C ASP A 94 7.48 2.14 -0.19
N MET A 95 6.37 2.26 -0.93
CA MET A 95 5.41 3.36 -0.80
C MET A 95 4.28 3.06 0.18
N ASN A 96 3.99 1.80 0.40
CA ASN A 96 3.03 1.31 1.38
C ASN A 96 3.27 -0.17 1.63
N ALA A 97 2.74 -0.70 2.72
CA ALA A 97 2.72 -2.13 2.99
C ALA A 97 1.44 -2.51 3.74
N THR A 98 0.90 -3.67 3.46
CA THR A 98 -0.26 -4.21 4.17
C THR A 98 -0.08 -5.71 4.42
N PHE A 99 -0.56 -6.15 5.58
CA PHE A 99 -0.62 -7.56 5.95
C PHE A 99 -2.04 -8.08 5.74
N PHE A 100 -2.16 -9.25 5.15
CA PHE A 100 -3.42 -9.97 4.96
C PHE A 100 -3.13 -11.43 4.61
N ASP A 101 -4.14 -12.29 4.67
CA ASP A 101 -4.04 -13.69 4.25
C ASP A 101 -4.25 -13.75 2.72
N ALA A 102 -3.18 -13.92 1.96
CA ALA A 102 -3.22 -13.85 0.50
C ALA A 102 -3.49 -15.21 -0.17
N ASP A 103 -3.19 -16.33 0.49
CA ASP A 103 -3.32 -17.67 -0.09
C ASP A 103 -4.26 -18.61 0.68
N GLY A 104 -4.97 -18.09 1.71
CA GLY A 104 -6.00 -18.79 2.45
C GLY A 104 -5.47 -19.75 3.53
N ASP A 105 -4.18 -19.64 3.89
CA ASP A 105 -3.56 -20.49 4.91
C ASP A 105 -3.67 -19.93 6.34
N LYS A 106 -4.20 -18.71 6.48
CA LYS A 106 -4.44 -17.92 7.71
C LYS A 106 -3.20 -17.31 8.32
N ASP A 107 -2.10 -17.33 7.62
CA ASP A 107 -0.89 -16.62 8.01
C ASP A 107 -0.93 -15.19 7.44
N MET A 108 -0.28 -14.25 8.10
CA MET A 108 -0.26 -12.86 7.63
C MET A 108 0.85 -12.66 6.61
N ASP A 109 0.47 -12.67 5.34
CA ASP A 109 1.33 -12.35 4.21
C ASP A 109 1.57 -10.85 4.12
N LEU A 110 2.57 -10.44 3.36
CA LEU A 110 2.96 -9.05 3.22
C LEU A 110 2.91 -8.60 1.76
N TYR A 111 2.01 -7.69 1.45
CA TYR A 111 2.01 -6.96 0.19
C TYR A 111 2.73 -5.63 0.34
N VAL A 112 3.66 -5.33 -0.56
CA VAL A 112 4.42 -4.07 -0.55
C VAL A 112 4.20 -3.34 -1.86
N VAL A 113 3.60 -2.16 -1.77
CA VAL A 113 3.39 -1.25 -2.88
C VAL A 113 4.71 -0.58 -3.22
N SER A 114 5.06 -0.62 -4.50
CA SER A 114 6.28 -0.01 -5.03
C SER A 114 5.95 1.30 -5.74
N GLY A 115 6.83 2.28 -5.60
CA GLY A 115 6.67 3.55 -6.29
C GLY A 115 7.97 4.33 -6.27
N SER A 116 7.94 5.55 -6.60
CA SER A 116 8.90 6.64 -6.46
C SER A 116 8.88 7.54 -7.69
N GLY A 117 9.05 8.83 -7.49
CA GLY A 117 9.33 9.81 -8.54
C GLY A 117 10.63 9.57 -9.31
N GLU A 118 11.51 8.73 -8.78
CA GLU A 118 12.82 8.42 -9.38
C GLU A 118 12.73 7.53 -10.62
N PHE A 119 11.66 6.75 -10.77
CA PHE A 119 11.51 5.79 -11.86
C PHE A 119 10.75 6.40 -13.04
N TYR A 120 11.41 7.28 -13.80
CA TYR A 120 10.83 8.08 -14.88
C TYR A 120 10.23 7.32 -16.04
N GLN A 121 10.52 6.05 -16.17
CA GLN A 121 9.99 5.25 -17.26
C GLN A 121 8.87 4.40 -16.70
N GLY A 122 7.62 4.73 -17.02
CA GLY A 122 6.42 4.01 -16.56
C GLY A 122 6.38 2.50 -16.84
N ASN A 123 7.47 1.94 -17.37
CA ASN A 123 7.70 0.52 -17.61
C ASN A 123 8.85 -0.05 -16.75
N SER A 124 9.25 0.63 -15.68
CA SER A 124 10.29 0.10 -14.81
C SER A 124 9.76 -1.08 -13.99
N ARG A 125 10.45 -2.22 -14.06
CA ARG A 125 10.15 -3.36 -13.18
C ARG A 125 10.26 -3.03 -11.68
N LEU A 126 10.90 -1.93 -11.33
CA LEU A 126 11.01 -1.45 -9.95
C LEU A 126 9.72 -0.77 -9.45
N LEU A 127 8.76 -0.52 -10.36
CA LEU A 127 7.41 -0.07 -10.02
C LEU A 127 6.42 -1.23 -9.82
N ARG A 128 6.87 -2.49 -9.96
CA ARG A 128 6.02 -3.64 -9.69
C ARG A 128 5.91 -3.88 -8.20
N ASP A 129 4.70 -4.04 -7.74
CA ASP A 129 4.42 -4.43 -6.37
C ASP A 129 4.93 -5.83 -6.03
N ARG A 130 5.01 -6.12 -4.76
CA ARG A 130 5.64 -7.34 -4.26
C ARG A 130 4.76 -8.00 -3.23
N LEU A 131 4.50 -9.29 -3.44
CA LEU A 131 3.85 -10.16 -2.47
C LEU A 131 4.88 -11.11 -1.87
N TYR A 132 4.88 -11.23 -0.56
CA TYR A 132 5.70 -12.14 0.21
C TYR A 132 4.80 -13.03 1.06
N LEU A 133 4.90 -14.34 0.87
CA LEU A 133 4.16 -15.33 1.62
C LEU A 133 4.88 -15.67 2.92
N ASN A 134 4.14 -15.73 4.01
CA ASN A 134 4.59 -16.12 5.34
C ASN A 134 4.54 -17.64 5.49
N ASP A 135 5.25 -18.20 6.46
CA ASP A 135 5.18 -19.62 6.87
C ASP A 135 4.52 -19.80 8.24
N GLY A 136 3.76 -18.80 8.71
CA GLY A 136 3.14 -18.75 10.02
C GLY A 136 4.10 -18.58 11.20
N LYS A 137 5.37 -18.30 10.90
CA LYS A 137 6.43 -18.07 11.91
C LYS A 137 7.19 -16.77 11.67
N GLY A 138 6.66 -15.91 10.80
CA GLY A 138 7.30 -14.67 10.43
C GLY A 138 8.50 -14.84 9.48
N ASN A 139 8.63 -15.96 8.75
CA ASN A 139 9.60 -16.09 7.69
C ASN A 139 8.93 -15.90 6.34
N TYR A 140 9.43 -14.96 5.58
CA TYR A 140 8.85 -14.55 4.30
C TYR A 140 9.61 -15.09 3.10
N SER A 141 8.86 -15.55 2.11
CA SER A 141 9.37 -15.91 0.79
C SER A 141 8.65 -15.09 -0.29
N ARG A 142 9.33 -14.74 -1.39
CA ARG A 142 8.69 -14.06 -2.52
C ARG A 142 7.64 -14.99 -3.14
N ALA A 143 6.42 -14.50 -3.36
CA ALA A 143 5.41 -15.22 -4.10
C ALA A 143 5.86 -15.53 -5.54
N ALA A 144 5.22 -16.50 -6.18
CA ALA A 144 5.50 -16.86 -7.57
C ALA A 144 5.39 -15.64 -8.51
N ALA A 145 6.15 -15.65 -9.61
CA ALA A 145 6.23 -14.49 -10.50
C ALA A 145 4.91 -14.16 -11.21
N ASP A 146 3.98 -15.10 -11.26
CA ASP A 146 2.63 -14.99 -11.82
C ASP A 146 1.54 -14.88 -10.76
N ALA A 147 1.89 -14.79 -9.47
CA ALA A 147 0.94 -14.56 -8.40
C ALA A 147 0.26 -13.17 -8.52
N LEU A 148 0.97 -12.18 -9.02
CA LEU A 148 0.45 -10.83 -9.26
C LEU A 148 0.43 -10.50 -10.75
N PRO A 149 -0.54 -9.69 -11.21
CA PRO A 149 -0.50 -9.09 -12.54
C PRO A 149 0.80 -8.32 -12.79
N ASN A 150 1.17 -8.14 -14.06
CA ASN A 150 2.39 -7.44 -14.43
C ASN A 150 2.15 -5.93 -14.62
N ASP A 151 1.44 -5.31 -13.68
CA ASP A 151 1.15 -3.90 -13.71
C ASP A 151 2.29 -3.10 -13.07
N GLN A 152 2.50 -1.87 -13.54
CA GLN A 152 3.59 -1.01 -13.13
C GLN A 152 3.07 0.43 -13.07
N ALA A 153 3.00 1.00 -11.87
CA ALA A 153 2.53 2.36 -11.65
C ALA A 153 3.24 2.98 -10.46
N GLY A 154 3.08 4.28 -10.28
CA GLY A 154 3.52 4.97 -9.05
C GLY A 154 2.54 4.70 -7.94
N GLY A 155 2.77 3.62 -7.18
CA GLY A 155 1.88 3.15 -6.14
C GLY A 155 1.74 4.12 -4.97
N SER A 156 0.56 4.12 -4.35
CA SER A 156 0.27 4.84 -3.10
C SER A 156 -0.18 3.90 -2.00
N LYS A 157 -1.14 3.01 -2.28
CA LYS A 157 -1.72 2.15 -1.24
C LYS A 157 -2.32 0.88 -1.82
N ALA A 158 -2.30 -0.19 -1.03
CA ALA A 158 -3.06 -1.40 -1.26
C ALA A 158 -4.08 -1.60 -0.14
N LEU A 159 -5.31 -1.94 -0.52
CA LEU A 159 -6.45 -2.17 0.37
C LEU A 159 -6.93 -3.61 0.17
N PRO A 160 -6.65 -4.52 1.11
CA PRO A 160 -7.25 -5.85 1.08
C PRO A 160 -8.72 -5.79 1.52
N SER A 161 -9.59 -6.54 0.85
CA SER A 161 -11.00 -6.71 1.16
C SER A 161 -11.56 -7.91 0.41
N ASP A 162 -12.52 -8.62 0.97
CA ASP A 162 -13.31 -9.64 0.27
C ASP A 162 -14.37 -8.90 -0.58
N ILE A 163 -14.01 -8.55 -1.82
CA ILE A 163 -14.81 -7.67 -2.68
C ILE A 163 -16.05 -8.37 -3.21
N ASP A 164 -15.93 -9.65 -3.58
CA ASP A 164 -17.03 -10.42 -4.22
C ASP A 164 -17.70 -11.41 -3.28
N GLY A 165 -17.27 -11.50 -2.02
CA GLY A 165 -17.90 -12.31 -0.98
C GLY A 165 -17.60 -13.79 -1.08
N ASP A 166 -16.52 -14.18 -1.74
CA ASP A 166 -16.12 -15.59 -1.89
C ASP A 166 -15.31 -16.12 -0.69
N GLY A 167 -14.86 -15.23 0.19
CA GLY A 167 -14.12 -15.52 1.41
C GLY A 167 -12.60 -15.35 1.29
N ASP A 168 -12.08 -15.13 0.11
CA ASP A 168 -10.68 -14.78 -0.13
C ASP A 168 -10.51 -13.25 -0.09
N GLN A 169 -9.35 -12.76 0.31
CA GLN A 169 -9.09 -11.31 0.29
C GLN A 169 -8.53 -10.87 -1.05
N ASP A 170 -9.26 -9.97 -1.70
CA ASP A 170 -8.88 -9.26 -2.92
C ASP A 170 -8.04 -8.02 -2.62
N LEU A 171 -7.58 -7.32 -3.65
CA LEU A 171 -6.78 -6.11 -3.50
C LEU A 171 -7.28 -4.96 -4.40
N ILE A 172 -7.49 -3.80 -3.79
CA ILE A 172 -7.58 -2.54 -4.51
C ILE A 172 -6.23 -1.84 -4.44
N ILE A 173 -5.63 -1.57 -5.60
CA ILE A 173 -4.32 -0.92 -5.72
C ILE A 173 -4.53 0.52 -6.16
N ILE A 174 -4.26 1.44 -5.26
CA ILE A 174 -4.35 2.88 -5.48
C ILE A 174 -2.99 3.39 -5.96
N ASN A 175 -3.00 4.08 -7.10
CA ASN A 175 -1.82 4.68 -7.70
C ASN A 175 -2.01 6.18 -7.86
N ARG A 176 -0.94 6.95 -7.62
CA ARG A 176 -0.98 8.40 -7.60
C ARG A 176 -0.70 9.01 -8.98
N ASN A 177 0.52 8.92 -9.44
CA ASN A 177 0.92 9.56 -10.68
C ASN A 177 1.86 8.68 -11.51
N VAL A 178 1.94 9.00 -12.79
CA VAL A 178 2.97 8.42 -13.65
C VAL A 178 4.31 9.08 -13.31
N PRO A 179 5.31 8.33 -12.84
CA PRO A 179 6.60 8.90 -12.49
C PRO A 179 7.23 9.70 -13.63
N GLY A 180 7.65 10.92 -13.36
CA GLY A 180 8.24 11.84 -14.35
C GLY A 180 7.23 12.56 -15.26
N GLU A 181 5.93 12.40 -15.03
CA GLU A 181 4.86 13.03 -15.83
C GLU A 181 3.84 13.83 -14.98
N TYR A 182 4.23 14.29 -13.79
CA TYR A 182 3.33 15.09 -12.94
C TYR A 182 2.76 16.30 -13.71
N PRO A 183 1.44 16.58 -13.64
CA PRO A 183 0.41 16.01 -12.77
C PRO A 183 -0.46 14.91 -13.44
N LYS A 184 0.11 14.03 -14.20
CA LYS A 184 -0.63 12.96 -14.85
C LYS A 184 -0.88 11.81 -13.88
N GLY A 185 -2.15 11.53 -13.59
CA GLY A 185 -2.57 10.42 -12.76
C GLY A 185 -2.18 9.05 -13.35
N ALA A 186 -1.85 8.10 -12.49
CA ALA A 186 -1.59 6.72 -12.86
C ALA A 186 -2.87 5.88 -12.82
N LYS A 187 -2.87 4.75 -13.51
CA LYS A 187 -3.97 3.78 -13.42
C LYS A 187 -3.91 3.07 -12.06
N SER A 188 -5.06 2.96 -11.42
CA SER A 188 -5.29 2.11 -10.26
C SER A 188 -5.91 0.78 -10.70
N PHE A 189 -5.88 -0.24 -9.86
CA PHE A 189 -6.27 -1.60 -10.23
C PHE A 189 -7.14 -2.24 -9.15
N ILE A 190 -7.96 -3.19 -9.57
CA ILE A 190 -8.67 -4.13 -8.69
C ILE A 190 -8.20 -5.52 -9.09
N TYR A 191 -7.70 -6.27 -8.14
CA TYR A 191 -7.25 -7.64 -8.32
C TYR A 191 -8.12 -8.59 -7.53
N ILE A 192 -8.81 -9.50 -8.22
CA ILE A 192 -9.54 -10.59 -7.59
C ILE A 192 -8.57 -11.73 -7.29
N ASN A 193 -8.68 -12.28 -6.10
CA ASN A 193 -7.88 -13.39 -5.62
C ASN A 193 -8.49 -14.73 -6.07
N GLU A 194 -7.73 -15.53 -6.77
CA GLU A 194 -8.13 -16.89 -7.18
C GLU A 194 -7.27 -17.91 -6.40
N GLY A 195 -7.38 -17.94 -5.06
CA GLY A 195 -6.63 -18.86 -4.21
C GLY A 195 -5.12 -18.60 -4.21
N GLY A 196 -4.69 -17.38 -3.93
CA GLY A 196 -3.28 -16.95 -3.89
C GLY A 196 -2.73 -16.47 -5.22
N ARG A 197 -3.56 -16.43 -6.27
CA ARG A 197 -3.24 -15.86 -7.58
C ARG A 197 -4.18 -14.72 -7.90
N PHE A 198 -3.64 -13.53 -8.03
CA PHE A 198 -4.40 -12.31 -8.28
C PHE A 198 -4.58 -12.06 -9.78
N VAL A 199 -5.79 -11.74 -10.20
CA VAL A 199 -6.14 -11.41 -11.59
C VAL A 199 -6.80 -10.03 -11.67
N ASN A 200 -6.55 -9.30 -12.75
CA ASN A 200 -7.17 -7.99 -12.97
C ASN A 200 -8.68 -8.11 -13.17
N ASP A 201 -9.47 -7.44 -12.33
CA ASP A 201 -10.88 -7.20 -12.59
C ASP A 201 -11.07 -6.03 -13.58
N THR A 202 -11.06 -6.36 -14.87
CA THR A 202 -11.20 -5.35 -15.93
C THR A 202 -12.59 -4.73 -15.97
N LYS A 203 -13.63 -5.38 -15.42
CA LYS A 203 -15.00 -4.88 -15.38
C LYS A 203 -15.11 -3.72 -14.39
N ASN A 204 -14.76 -3.96 -13.14
CA ASN A 204 -14.84 -2.92 -12.09
C ASN A 204 -13.78 -1.82 -12.24
N VAL A 205 -12.58 -2.16 -12.70
CA VAL A 205 -11.56 -1.14 -13.03
C VAL A 205 -12.11 -0.12 -14.04
N SER A 206 -12.91 -0.54 -15.01
CA SER A 206 -13.52 0.38 -15.98
C SER A 206 -14.57 1.30 -15.34
N THR A 207 -15.21 0.88 -14.27
CA THR A 207 -16.21 1.68 -13.55
C THR A 207 -15.56 2.63 -12.55
N VAL A 208 -14.62 2.10 -11.73
CA VAL A 208 -14.04 2.84 -10.60
C VAL A 208 -12.87 3.73 -11.03
N PHE A 209 -11.99 3.25 -11.92
CA PHE A 209 -10.69 3.90 -12.18
C PHE A 209 -10.42 4.29 -13.63
N TYR A 210 -11.19 3.79 -14.60
CA TYR A 210 -10.78 3.86 -16.01
C TYR A 210 -10.95 5.25 -16.64
N GLU A 211 -11.96 5.99 -16.25
CA GLU A 211 -12.22 7.33 -16.81
C GLU A 211 -11.47 8.45 -16.11
N THR A 212 -10.87 8.17 -14.98
CA THR A 212 -10.21 9.18 -14.15
C THR A 212 -8.75 8.86 -13.97
N SER A 213 -7.90 9.43 -14.81
CA SER A 213 -6.46 9.59 -14.53
C SER A 213 -6.27 10.51 -13.32
N GLN A 214 -6.94 10.20 -12.21
CA GLN A 214 -6.86 10.98 -10.97
C GLN A 214 -5.63 10.55 -10.18
N MET A 215 -5.02 11.51 -9.52
CA MET A 215 -3.89 11.22 -8.64
C MET A 215 -4.41 10.80 -7.28
N LEU A 216 -4.76 9.52 -7.15
CA LEU A 216 -5.27 8.96 -5.90
C LEU A 216 -4.13 8.84 -4.88
N THR A 217 -4.39 9.30 -3.66
CA THR A 217 -3.38 9.31 -2.59
C THR A 217 -3.68 8.34 -1.48
N ASP A 218 -4.96 8.10 -1.20
CA ASP A 218 -5.40 7.20 -0.13
C ASP A 218 -6.81 6.67 -0.41
N GLY A 219 -7.21 5.64 0.34
CA GLY A 219 -8.55 5.08 0.34
C GLY A 219 -8.77 4.18 1.54
N VAL A 220 -10.02 3.80 1.73
CA VAL A 220 -10.45 2.86 2.77
C VAL A 220 -11.60 2.01 2.25
N MET A 221 -11.62 0.73 2.67
CA MET A 221 -12.74 -0.17 2.51
C MET A 221 -13.57 -0.15 3.80
N ILE A 222 -14.89 0.02 3.67
CA ILE A 222 -15.83 0.10 4.80
C ILE A 222 -17.25 -0.17 4.31
N ASP A 223 -17.99 -1.02 4.98
CA ASP A 223 -19.41 -1.29 4.72
C ASP A 223 -20.27 -0.10 5.22
N ILE A 224 -20.65 0.80 4.32
CA ILE A 224 -21.35 2.06 4.62
C ILE A 224 -22.86 1.80 4.79
N ASP A 225 -23.45 0.98 3.93
CA ASP A 225 -24.89 0.72 3.88
C ASP A 225 -25.32 -0.54 4.66
N GLN A 226 -24.36 -1.27 5.21
CA GLN A 226 -24.53 -2.49 5.99
C GLN A 226 -25.14 -3.65 5.17
N ASN A 227 -24.78 -3.74 3.90
CA ASN A 227 -25.18 -4.84 3.03
C ASN A 227 -24.30 -6.08 3.18
N GLY A 228 -23.16 -5.97 3.90
CA GLY A 228 -22.20 -7.05 4.16
C GLY A 228 -20.99 -7.06 3.23
N PHE A 229 -20.95 -6.16 2.24
CA PHE A 229 -19.79 -5.93 1.38
C PHE A 229 -19.15 -4.58 1.73
N GLU A 230 -17.83 -4.51 1.70
CA GLU A 230 -17.15 -3.23 1.96
C GLU A 230 -17.18 -2.34 0.72
N ASP A 231 -17.56 -1.08 0.93
CA ASP A 231 -17.55 -0.02 -0.07
C ASP A 231 -16.19 0.66 -0.13
N LEU A 232 -15.89 1.30 -1.25
CA LEU A 232 -14.63 2.00 -1.45
C LEU A 232 -14.79 3.50 -1.33
N VAL A 233 -14.05 4.11 -0.41
CA VAL A 233 -13.87 5.57 -0.35
C VAL A 233 -12.46 5.91 -0.80
N VAL A 234 -12.31 6.83 -1.77
CA VAL A 234 -11.01 7.28 -2.25
C VAL A 234 -10.86 8.79 -2.18
N VAL A 235 -9.63 9.23 -1.96
CA VAL A 235 -9.22 10.63 -1.97
C VAL A 235 -7.97 10.80 -2.83
N GLY A 236 -7.77 12.01 -3.35
CA GLY A 236 -6.62 12.29 -4.19
C GLY A 236 -6.37 13.78 -4.39
N GLU A 237 -5.34 14.09 -5.16
CA GLU A 237 -5.00 15.47 -5.50
C GLU A 237 -5.97 16.02 -6.54
N TRP A 238 -6.43 17.25 -6.35
CA TRP A 238 -7.29 18.02 -7.26
C TRP A 238 -8.63 17.34 -7.58
N MET A 239 -9.13 16.55 -6.66
CA MET A 239 -10.42 15.87 -6.78
C MET A 239 -11.22 15.96 -5.49
N SER A 240 -12.54 15.86 -5.60
CA SER A 240 -13.41 15.58 -4.45
C SER A 240 -13.25 14.13 -4.02
N PRO A 241 -13.45 13.79 -2.74
CA PRO A 241 -13.59 12.41 -2.32
C PRO A 241 -14.67 11.71 -3.16
N LYS A 242 -14.44 10.44 -3.46
CA LYS A 242 -15.43 9.60 -4.16
C LYS A 242 -15.78 8.39 -3.31
N ILE A 243 -17.03 7.98 -3.39
CA ILE A 243 -17.54 6.76 -2.77
C ILE A 243 -18.05 5.86 -3.88
N PHE A 244 -17.67 4.60 -3.83
CA PHE A 244 -18.17 3.55 -4.71
C PHE A 244 -18.81 2.48 -3.83
N MET A 245 -20.13 2.35 -3.98
CA MET A 245 -20.92 1.34 -3.29
C MET A 245 -20.67 -0.02 -3.94
N ASN A 246 -20.46 -1.06 -3.12
CA ASN A 246 -20.21 -2.42 -3.58
C ASN A 246 -21.44 -3.30 -3.33
N ASP A 247 -21.94 -3.97 -4.35
CA ASP A 247 -23.00 -4.98 -4.25
C ASP A 247 -22.48 -6.33 -4.79
N GLY A 248 -21.73 -7.05 -3.93
CA GLY A 248 -21.21 -8.38 -4.24
C GLY A 248 -20.24 -8.39 -5.44
N GLY A 249 -19.27 -7.49 -5.45
CA GLY A 249 -18.25 -7.39 -6.50
C GLY A 249 -18.64 -6.48 -7.66
N GLU A 250 -19.73 -5.70 -7.55
CA GLU A 250 -20.11 -4.69 -8.54
C GLU A 250 -20.11 -3.31 -7.89
N PHE A 251 -19.20 -2.42 -8.34
CA PHE A 251 -19.09 -1.07 -7.80
C PHE A 251 -19.92 -0.06 -8.61
N GLU A 252 -20.64 0.81 -7.90
CA GLU A 252 -21.32 1.98 -8.46
C GLU A 252 -20.89 3.25 -7.73
N GLU A 253 -20.57 4.33 -8.48
CA GLU A 253 -20.22 5.63 -7.88
C GLU A 253 -21.46 6.29 -7.27
N GLU A 254 -21.38 6.63 -5.97
CA GLU A 254 -22.40 7.41 -5.28
C GLU A 254 -22.17 8.91 -5.55
N GLU A 255 -23.16 9.58 -6.15
CA GLU A 255 -23.09 11.02 -6.41
C GLU A 255 -23.29 11.82 -5.11
N LEU A 256 -22.20 12.33 -4.56
CA LEU A 256 -22.22 13.20 -3.39
C LEU A 256 -21.83 14.63 -3.76
N ASP A 257 -22.56 15.62 -3.23
CA ASP A 257 -22.18 17.04 -3.35
C ASP A 257 -21.01 17.35 -2.40
N MET A 258 -19.82 16.93 -2.79
CA MET A 258 -18.56 17.14 -2.05
C MET A 258 -17.63 18.15 -2.73
N ASP A 259 -18.12 18.98 -3.62
CA ASP A 259 -17.31 19.95 -4.37
C ASP A 259 -16.51 20.92 -3.48
N ASN A 260 -16.96 21.12 -2.24
CA ASN A 260 -16.25 21.93 -1.24
C ASN A 260 -15.05 21.20 -0.58
N LEU A 261 -14.84 19.92 -0.85
CA LEU A 261 -13.80 19.09 -0.27
C LEU A 261 -12.70 18.72 -1.28
N LYS A 262 -12.61 19.47 -2.40
CA LYS A 262 -11.55 19.24 -3.39
C LYS A 262 -10.18 19.37 -2.74
N GLY A 263 -9.40 18.28 -2.81
CA GLY A 263 -8.01 18.26 -2.35
C GLY A 263 -7.10 19.13 -3.23
N TRP A 264 -5.98 19.52 -2.67
CA TRP A 264 -4.92 20.26 -3.36
C TRP A 264 -4.03 19.31 -4.15
#